data_4ec1c02aa2bc6314ccf09b38e3108296
#
_entry.id   4ec1c02aa2bc6314ccf09b38e3108296
#
_cell.length_a   1.000
_cell.length_b   1.000
_cell.length_c   1.000
_cell.angle_alpha   90.00
_cell.angle_beta   90.00
_cell.angle_gamma   90.00
#
_symmetry.space_group_name_H-M   'P 1'
#
loop_
_entity.id
_entity.type
_entity.pdbx_description
1 polymer ?
#
loop_
_entity_poly.entity_id
_entity_poly.type
_entity_poly.pdbx_seq_one_letter_code
_entity_poly.pdbx_strand_id
1 'polypeptide(L)'
;MRTRKTVLGLSALAFTAASLVTTGPASAEQQPGTSEVPTFEQFERSTAKDPQGQYIVNGDMPIKGKAALRDFYEAMTGPQTQLVVNTVYGNDDVWSPDQARQLTYCVSDAFGADKQLIVDSMASGAGLWEQAASGIDFVYQPEQDGSCTTANDNVVFSVEPVQNANYIARAFFPSSDKPERNVLVDVEQLQGAGNWTPTNVLAHELGHTLGFRHEHTRPEAGTCFEDNSWRPLTPYDSASIMHYPQCNGTSSDLSMTQADREGVASIYG
;
A
#
# COMPACT_ATOMS: atom_id res chain seq x y z
N MET A 1 -68.61 -35.28 16.71
CA MET A 1 -69.43 -36.01 15.67
C MET A 1 -68.45 -36.42 14.56
N ARG A 2 -68.18 -37.70 14.53
CA ARG A 2 -68.11 -38.67 13.43
C ARG A 2 -67.33 -38.19 12.18
N THR A 3 -66.14 -38.72 12.04
CA THR A 3 -65.67 -39.89 11.28
C THR A 3 -65.91 -39.86 9.79
N ARG A 4 -64.92 -39.98 8.96
CA ARG A 4 -64.66 -41.19 8.16
C ARG A 4 -63.27 -41.09 7.42
N LYS A 5 -62.50 -42.16 7.61
CA LYS A 5 -61.38 -42.60 6.83
C LYS A 5 -61.84 -43.14 5.49
N THR A 6 -61.08 -42.97 4.44
CA THR A 6 -61.08 -43.94 3.34
C THR A 6 -59.65 -44.09 2.79
N VAL A 7 -59.19 -45.32 2.78
CA VAL A 7 -57.97 -45.87 2.19
C VAL A 7 -58.37 -46.51 0.87
N LEU A 8 -57.50 -46.47 -0.14
CA LEU A 8 -57.32 -47.40 -1.27
C LEU A 8 -56.59 -46.57 -2.38
N GLY A 9 -55.61 -47.02 -3.14
CA GLY A 9 -55.03 -48.34 -3.29
C GLY A 9 -53.87 -48.20 -4.30
N LEU A 10 -52.91 -49.10 -4.19
CA LEU A 10 -51.76 -49.24 -5.07
C LEU A 10 -52.15 -49.48 -6.53
N SER A 11 -51.37 -48.90 -7.45
CA SER A 11 -51.06 -49.49 -8.76
C SER A 11 -49.72 -49.12 -9.21
N ALA A 12 -48.77 -50.06 -9.24
CA ALA A 12 -47.44 -49.95 -9.80
C ALA A 12 -47.57 -50.11 -11.33
N LEU A 13 -47.04 -49.12 -12.04
CA LEU A 13 -46.72 -49.26 -13.48
C LEU A 13 -45.25 -49.05 -13.67
N ALA A 14 -44.56 -50.12 -14.01
CA ALA A 14 -43.20 -50.09 -14.42
C ALA A 14 -43.12 -49.54 -15.87
N PHE A 15 -42.46 -48.39 -16.03
CA PHE A 15 -42.03 -47.91 -17.33
C PHE A 15 -40.50 -48.06 -17.45
N THR A 16 -40.08 -48.99 -18.27
CA THR A 16 -38.69 -49.08 -18.78
C THR A 16 -38.44 -47.92 -19.71
N ALA A 17 -37.69 -46.93 -19.23
CA ALA A 17 -37.18 -45.87 -20.08
C ALA A 17 -35.75 -46.24 -20.56
N ALA A 18 -35.66 -46.43 -21.87
CA ALA A 18 -34.39 -46.60 -22.53
C ALA A 18 -33.57 -45.32 -22.45
N SER A 19 -32.41 -45.37 -21.81
CA SER A 19 -31.45 -44.26 -21.75
C SER A 19 -30.78 -44.07 -23.11
N LEU A 20 -31.22 -43.07 -23.84
CA LEU A 20 -30.43 -42.51 -24.97
C LEU A 20 -29.26 -41.70 -24.40
N VAL A 21 -28.07 -42.26 -24.48
CA VAL A 21 -26.84 -41.54 -24.20
C VAL A 21 -26.60 -40.60 -25.39
N THR A 22 -26.96 -39.34 -25.25
CA THR A 22 -26.50 -38.29 -26.15
C THR A 22 -25.12 -37.88 -25.70
N THR A 23 -24.07 -38.24 -26.45
CA THR A 23 -22.74 -37.68 -26.31
C THR A 23 -22.79 -36.22 -26.80
N GLY A 24 -23.06 -35.32 -25.86
CA GLY A 24 -22.80 -33.88 -26.06
C GLY A 24 -21.31 -33.63 -26.18
N PRO A 25 -20.91 -32.61 -26.97
CA PRO A 25 -19.48 -32.26 -27.05
C PRO A 25 -18.97 -31.92 -25.63
N ALA A 26 -17.83 -32.52 -25.28
CA ALA A 26 -17.14 -32.21 -24.06
C ALA A 26 -16.89 -30.69 -24.00
N SER A 27 -17.48 -30.01 -23.02
CA SER A 27 -17.10 -28.65 -22.68
C SER A 27 -15.61 -28.68 -22.38
N ALA A 28 -14.82 -27.99 -23.19
CA ALA A 28 -13.42 -27.76 -22.89
C ALA A 28 -13.39 -27.06 -21.52
N GLU A 29 -12.83 -27.72 -20.52
CA GLU A 29 -12.43 -27.09 -19.27
C GLU A 29 -11.55 -25.90 -19.65
N GLN A 30 -12.05 -24.68 -19.43
CA GLN A 30 -11.22 -23.49 -19.49
C GLN A 30 -10.16 -23.65 -18.42
N GLN A 31 -8.95 -24.00 -18.82
CA GLN A 31 -7.77 -23.84 -17.97
C GLN A 31 -7.77 -22.39 -17.44
N PRO A 32 -7.48 -22.18 -16.14
CA PRO A 32 -7.26 -20.83 -15.64
C PRO A 32 -6.20 -20.19 -16.55
N GLY A 33 -6.57 -19.09 -17.19
CA GLY A 33 -5.67 -18.38 -18.06
C GLY A 33 -4.43 -18.00 -17.26
N THR A 34 -3.26 -18.46 -17.69
CA THR A 34 -2.00 -17.88 -17.26
C THR A 34 -2.08 -16.42 -17.69
N SER A 35 -2.26 -15.51 -16.74
CA SER A 35 -2.14 -14.08 -17.02
C SER A 35 -0.70 -13.87 -17.51
N GLU A 36 -0.53 -13.62 -18.82
CA GLU A 36 0.77 -13.27 -19.35
C GLU A 36 1.25 -12.02 -18.63
N VAL A 37 2.48 -12.07 -18.10
CA VAL A 37 3.14 -10.90 -17.51
C VAL A 37 3.13 -9.80 -18.59
N PRO A 38 2.56 -8.60 -18.31
CA PRO A 38 2.49 -7.53 -19.29
C PRO A 38 3.88 -7.14 -19.74
N THR A 39 4.07 -6.75 -20.99
CA THR A 39 5.36 -6.23 -21.44
C THR A 39 5.69 -4.92 -20.71
N PHE A 40 6.98 -4.54 -20.68
CA PHE A 40 7.39 -3.27 -20.06
C PHE A 40 6.63 -2.06 -20.63
N GLU A 41 6.40 -2.03 -21.94
CA GLU A 41 5.66 -0.95 -22.59
C GLU A 41 4.18 -0.91 -22.19
N GLN A 42 3.58 -2.05 -21.90
CA GLN A 42 2.21 -2.14 -21.36
C GLN A 42 2.20 -1.66 -19.90
N PHE A 43 3.16 -2.12 -19.09
CA PHE A 43 3.33 -1.70 -17.70
C PHE A 43 3.56 -0.19 -17.59
N GLU A 44 4.49 0.37 -18.37
CA GLU A 44 4.75 1.82 -18.40
C GLU A 44 3.48 2.64 -18.73
N ARG A 45 2.70 2.21 -19.73
CA ARG A 45 1.48 2.92 -20.13
C ARG A 45 0.37 2.86 -19.08
N SER A 46 0.31 1.81 -18.29
CA SER A 46 -0.68 1.64 -17.23
C SER A 46 -0.27 2.28 -15.90
N THR A 47 1.02 2.63 -15.75
CA THR A 47 1.54 3.22 -14.52
C THR A 47 1.20 4.71 -14.46
N ALA A 48 0.56 5.12 -13.38
CA ALA A 48 0.23 6.52 -13.10
C ALA A 48 1.47 7.41 -12.94
N LYS A 49 1.26 8.72 -13.06
CA LYS A 49 2.29 9.71 -12.72
C LYS A 49 1.74 10.73 -11.75
N ASP A 50 2.58 11.14 -10.81
CA ASP A 50 2.30 12.24 -9.92
C ASP A 50 2.53 13.61 -10.58
N PRO A 51 2.20 14.73 -9.91
CA PRO A 51 2.44 16.08 -10.43
C PRO A 51 3.90 16.42 -10.70
N GLN A 52 4.85 15.71 -10.08
CA GLN A 52 6.29 15.86 -10.32
C GLN A 52 6.77 15.03 -11.52
N GLY A 53 5.86 14.27 -12.15
CA GLY A 53 6.14 13.42 -13.30
C GLY A 53 6.79 12.08 -12.95
N GLN A 54 6.82 11.70 -11.65
CA GLN A 54 7.29 10.40 -11.20
C GLN A 54 6.23 9.34 -11.48
N TYR A 55 6.65 8.14 -11.86
CA TYR A 55 5.74 7.00 -11.96
C TYR A 55 5.35 6.52 -10.57
N ILE A 56 4.06 6.30 -10.32
CA ILE A 56 3.59 5.73 -9.06
C ILE A 56 3.33 4.25 -9.27
N VAL A 57 4.12 3.43 -8.62
CA VAL A 57 3.96 1.97 -8.61
C VAL A 57 3.38 1.51 -7.28
N ASN A 58 2.79 0.33 -7.24
CA ASN A 58 2.22 -0.30 -6.03
C ASN A 58 1.20 0.57 -5.26
N GLY A 59 0.72 1.63 -5.89
CA GLY A 59 -0.30 2.52 -5.35
C GLY A 59 0.23 3.83 -4.76
N ASP A 60 1.47 3.87 -4.25
CA ASP A 60 2.01 5.00 -3.49
C ASP A 60 3.53 5.22 -3.61
N MET A 61 4.28 4.32 -4.24
CA MET A 61 5.73 4.43 -4.38
C MET A 61 6.13 5.23 -5.63
N PRO A 62 6.78 6.40 -5.47
CA PRO A 62 7.25 7.20 -6.60
C PRO A 62 8.57 6.66 -7.18
N ILE A 63 8.61 6.52 -8.50
CA ILE A 63 9.82 6.13 -9.26
C ILE A 63 10.16 7.22 -10.28
N LYS A 64 11.39 7.72 -10.22
CA LYS A 64 11.87 8.80 -11.06
C LYS A 64 12.42 8.29 -12.40
N GLY A 65 11.66 8.54 -13.44
CA GLY A 65 12.10 8.31 -14.83
C GLY A 65 11.93 6.87 -15.33
N LYS A 66 11.94 6.74 -16.65
CA LYS A 66 11.66 5.48 -17.34
C LYS A 66 12.72 4.39 -17.11
N ALA A 67 13.97 4.76 -16.91
CA ALA A 67 15.04 3.79 -16.66
C ALA A 67 14.79 3.06 -15.33
N ALA A 68 14.57 3.81 -14.24
CA ALA A 68 14.27 3.25 -12.93
C ALA A 68 12.94 2.46 -12.93
N LEU A 69 11.94 2.89 -13.72
CA LEU A 69 10.72 2.11 -13.91
C LEU A 69 10.99 0.77 -14.60
N ARG A 70 11.93 0.73 -15.55
CA ARG A 70 12.34 -0.52 -16.20
C ARG A 70 13.07 -1.44 -15.23
N ASP A 71 14.00 -0.89 -14.45
CA ASP A 71 14.73 -1.66 -13.43
C ASP A 71 13.73 -2.27 -12.41
N PHE A 72 12.74 -1.50 -12.00
CA PHE A 72 11.65 -1.96 -11.14
C PHE A 72 10.85 -3.10 -11.81
N TYR A 73 10.45 -2.95 -13.06
CA TYR A 73 9.72 -3.98 -13.80
C TYR A 73 10.54 -5.27 -13.94
N GLU A 74 11.83 -5.16 -14.26
CA GLU A 74 12.74 -6.32 -14.39
C GLU A 74 12.94 -7.00 -13.04
N ALA A 75 13.07 -6.24 -11.95
CA ALA A 75 13.15 -6.78 -10.60
C ALA A 75 11.84 -7.48 -10.20
N MET A 76 10.68 -6.89 -10.47
CA MET A 76 9.36 -7.46 -10.18
C MET A 76 9.11 -8.79 -10.92
N THR A 77 9.69 -8.96 -12.11
CA THR A 77 9.52 -10.17 -12.93
C THR A 77 10.64 -11.20 -12.75
N GLY A 78 11.66 -10.91 -11.94
CA GLY A 78 12.83 -11.77 -11.64
C GLY A 78 12.68 -12.63 -10.37
N PRO A 79 13.69 -13.47 -10.03
CA PRO A 79 13.67 -14.31 -8.80
C PRO A 79 13.77 -13.45 -7.52
N GLN A 80 12.97 -13.75 -6.50
CA GLN A 80 12.75 -12.93 -5.30
C GLN A 80 13.36 -13.49 -4.00
N THR A 81 13.86 -12.64 -3.08
CA THR A 81 14.18 -12.97 -1.68
C THR A 81 14.16 -11.74 -0.72
N GLN A 82 13.39 -11.77 0.31
CA GLN A 82 13.18 -11.08 1.67
C GLN A 82 13.47 -9.56 1.95
N LEU A 83 12.77 -8.89 2.89
CA LEU A 83 12.08 -7.74 3.42
C LEU A 83 12.97 -6.69 4.17
N VAL A 84 12.55 -5.49 4.60
CA VAL A 84 11.51 -4.44 4.44
C VAL A 84 12.04 -3.03 4.74
N VAL A 85 13.32 -2.80 5.07
CA VAL A 85 13.91 -1.47 4.89
C VAL A 85 14.38 -1.33 3.45
N ASN A 86 14.06 -0.20 2.83
CA ASN A 86 14.56 0.14 1.50
C ASN A 86 16.09 0.15 1.49
N THR A 87 16.68 -0.30 0.39
CA THR A 87 18.14 -0.24 0.23
C THR A 87 18.52 0.47 -1.04
N VAL A 88 19.54 1.32 -0.95
CA VAL A 88 20.14 2.02 -2.08
C VAL A 88 21.61 1.60 -2.17
N TYR A 89 22.00 0.99 -3.29
CA TYR A 89 23.35 0.41 -3.47
C TYR A 89 23.75 -0.57 -2.34
N GLY A 90 22.77 -1.31 -1.79
CA GLY A 90 23.00 -2.29 -0.74
C GLY A 90 23.13 -1.75 0.69
N ASN A 91 22.91 -0.45 0.89
CA ASN A 91 22.85 0.18 2.21
C ASN A 91 21.41 0.56 2.54
N ASP A 92 21.06 0.53 3.83
CA ASP A 92 19.75 0.97 4.29
C ASP A 92 19.48 2.42 3.89
N ASP A 93 18.33 2.68 3.32
CA ASP A 93 17.85 4.01 2.98
C ASP A 93 17.11 4.61 4.17
N VAL A 94 17.87 5.15 5.11
CA VAL A 94 17.37 5.67 6.38
C VAL A 94 18.00 7.03 6.70
N TRP A 95 17.31 7.81 7.53
CA TRP A 95 17.85 9.06 8.04
C TRP A 95 19.03 8.81 9.00
N SER A 96 20.00 9.73 9.01
CA SER A 96 20.97 9.76 10.10
C SER A 96 20.25 10.05 11.45
N PRO A 97 20.83 9.66 12.60
CA PRO A 97 20.20 9.89 13.89
C PRO A 97 19.84 11.35 14.19
N ASP A 98 20.64 12.29 13.70
CA ASP A 98 20.36 13.73 13.87
C ASP A 98 19.22 14.20 12.97
N GLN A 99 19.13 13.70 11.76
CA GLN A 99 18.04 14.03 10.83
C GLN A 99 16.71 13.42 11.29
N ALA A 100 16.72 12.15 11.73
CA ALA A 100 15.51 11.46 12.20
C ALA A 100 14.83 12.18 13.35
N ARG A 101 15.58 12.88 14.20
CA ARG A 101 15.08 13.70 15.32
C ARG A 101 14.58 15.09 14.90
N GLN A 102 14.60 15.43 13.62
CA GLN A 102 14.23 16.75 13.11
C GLN A 102 13.56 16.64 11.73
N LEU A 103 12.61 15.71 11.58
CA LEU A 103 11.83 15.55 10.36
C LEU A 103 10.75 16.64 10.30
N THR A 104 11.20 17.88 10.08
CA THR A 104 10.30 19.03 10.01
C THR A 104 9.37 18.95 8.79
N TYR A 105 8.09 19.28 8.99
CA TYR A 105 7.11 19.29 7.90
C TYR A 105 6.10 20.43 8.02
N CYS A 106 5.45 20.75 6.93
CA CYS A 106 4.31 21.66 6.84
C CYS A 106 3.10 20.95 6.22
N VAL A 107 1.92 21.50 6.42
CA VAL A 107 0.67 21.04 5.81
C VAL A 107 0.06 22.19 5.00
N SER A 108 -0.04 22.02 3.69
CA SER A 108 -0.42 23.07 2.76
C SER A 108 -1.78 23.69 3.07
N ASP A 109 -1.87 25.03 3.04
CA ASP A 109 -3.14 25.75 3.09
C ASP A 109 -4.06 25.43 1.90
N ALA A 110 -3.51 24.82 0.84
CA ALA A 110 -4.28 24.40 -0.33
C ALA A 110 -5.27 23.24 -0.04
N PHE A 111 -5.18 22.56 1.10
CA PHE A 111 -6.22 21.63 1.58
C PHE A 111 -7.54 22.35 1.93
N GLY A 112 -7.52 23.66 2.14
CA GLY A 112 -8.73 24.43 2.43
C GLY A 112 -9.47 23.94 3.68
N ALA A 113 -10.74 23.55 3.51
CA ALA A 113 -11.57 23.08 4.63
C ALA A 113 -11.09 21.74 5.25
N ASP A 114 -10.39 20.91 4.49
CA ASP A 114 -9.91 19.60 4.94
C ASP A 114 -8.56 19.67 5.65
N LYS A 115 -7.90 20.84 5.69
CA LYS A 115 -6.56 21.00 6.28
C LYS A 115 -6.48 20.47 7.70
N GLN A 116 -7.45 20.77 8.56
CA GLN A 116 -7.41 20.34 9.95
C GLN A 116 -7.45 18.81 10.08
N LEU A 117 -8.22 18.12 9.22
CA LEU A 117 -8.24 16.66 9.15
C LEU A 117 -6.83 16.10 8.86
N ILE A 118 -6.12 16.71 7.90
CA ILE A 118 -4.77 16.28 7.53
C ILE A 118 -3.78 16.58 8.67
N VAL A 119 -3.82 17.75 9.28
CA VAL A 119 -2.97 18.10 10.43
C VAL A 119 -3.15 17.10 11.57
N ASP A 120 -4.39 16.80 11.97
CA ASP A 120 -4.68 15.87 13.07
C ASP A 120 -4.25 14.45 12.74
N SER A 121 -4.45 14.03 11.50
CA SER A 121 -4.08 12.69 11.03
C SER A 121 -2.57 12.51 10.90
N MET A 122 -1.85 13.52 10.42
CA MET A 122 -0.38 13.56 10.40
C MET A 122 0.19 13.49 11.82
N ALA A 123 -0.28 14.32 12.73
CA ALA A 123 0.18 14.31 14.12
C ALA A 123 -0.08 12.97 14.82
N SER A 124 -1.27 12.37 14.59
CA SER A 124 -1.62 11.07 15.15
C SER A 124 -0.80 9.94 14.53
N GLY A 125 -0.58 9.98 13.22
CA GLY A 125 0.23 9.00 12.49
C GLY A 125 1.72 9.07 12.87
N ALA A 126 2.28 10.28 13.00
CA ALA A 126 3.63 10.52 13.50
C ALA A 126 3.82 9.95 14.91
N GLY A 127 2.86 10.22 15.80
CA GLY A 127 2.89 9.73 17.16
C GLY A 127 2.91 8.20 17.30
N LEU A 128 2.46 7.43 16.30
CA LEU A 128 2.59 5.97 16.30
C LEU A 128 4.05 5.53 16.14
N TRP A 129 4.80 6.18 15.26
CA TRP A 129 6.22 5.89 15.03
C TRP A 129 7.11 6.42 16.16
N GLU A 130 6.85 7.63 16.63
CA GLU A 130 7.59 8.27 17.75
C GLU A 130 7.46 7.50 19.06
N GLN A 131 6.27 6.94 19.34
CA GLN A 131 6.06 6.07 20.50
C GLN A 131 6.79 4.73 20.37
N ALA A 132 7.03 4.26 19.16
CA ALA A 132 7.73 3.01 18.90
C ALA A 132 9.25 3.16 18.91
N ALA A 133 9.79 4.34 18.56
CA ALA A 133 11.24 4.58 18.48
C ALA A 133 11.59 6.01 18.91
N SER A 134 12.37 6.12 19.98
CA SER A 134 12.75 7.41 20.59
C SER A 134 13.71 8.26 19.75
N GLY A 135 14.25 7.70 18.67
CA GLY A 135 15.15 8.40 17.74
C GLY A 135 14.43 9.14 16.62
N ILE A 136 13.08 9.14 16.59
CA ILE A 136 12.27 9.81 15.57
C ILE A 136 11.55 11.01 16.22
N ASP A 137 11.50 12.13 15.48
CA ASP A 137 10.67 13.29 15.81
C ASP A 137 10.17 13.96 14.52
N PHE A 138 8.87 13.92 14.30
CA PHE A 138 8.18 14.61 13.21
C PHE A 138 7.68 15.97 13.68
N VAL A 139 8.38 17.03 13.30
CA VAL A 139 8.18 18.37 13.83
C VAL A 139 7.31 19.21 12.89
N TYR A 140 6.04 19.36 13.21
CA TYR A 140 5.11 20.22 12.47
C TYR A 140 5.49 21.70 12.59
N GLN A 141 5.57 22.39 11.45
CA GLN A 141 5.93 23.82 11.33
C GLN A 141 4.75 24.61 10.73
N PRO A 142 3.73 24.96 11.52
CA PRO A 142 2.52 25.60 10.99
C PRO A 142 2.78 26.97 10.35
N GLU A 143 3.84 27.66 10.74
CA GLU A 143 4.25 28.93 10.13
C GLU A 143 4.75 28.77 8.67
N GLN A 144 5.01 27.54 8.23
CA GLN A 144 5.42 27.21 6.86
C GLN A 144 4.25 26.82 5.94
N ASP A 145 3.03 26.70 6.47
CA ASP A 145 1.86 26.17 5.75
C ASP A 145 1.45 27.01 4.54
N GLY A 146 1.58 28.33 4.65
CA GLY A 146 1.28 29.24 3.54
C GLY A 146 2.23 29.13 2.34
N SER A 147 3.39 28.50 2.52
CA SER A 147 4.38 28.24 1.48
C SER A 147 4.77 26.75 1.39
N CYS A 148 3.86 25.88 1.82
CA CYS A 148 4.11 24.44 1.95
C CYS A 148 4.13 23.75 0.59
N THR A 149 5.33 23.66 0.03
CA THR A 149 5.64 22.93 -1.20
C THR A 149 7.04 22.34 -1.09
N THR A 150 7.43 21.46 -2.00
CA THR A 150 8.79 20.89 -2.06
C THR A 150 9.89 21.94 -2.22
N ALA A 151 9.56 23.15 -2.68
CA ALA A 151 10.51 24.26 -2.81
C ALA A 151 10.76 25.00 -1.48
N ASN A 152 10.05 24.68 -0.39
CA ASN A 152 10.27 25.29 0.91
C ASN A 152 11.44 24.61 1.64
N ASP A 153 12.60 25.28 1.69
CA ASP A 153 13.82 24.75 2.32
C ASP A 153 13.80 24.84 3.86
N ASN A 154 12.78 25.46 4.47
CA ASN A 154 12.64 25.53 5.93
C ASN A 154 12.12 24.23 6.55
N VAL A 155 11.60 23.31 5.74
CA VAL A 155 11.09 21.98 6.17
C VAL A 155 11.79 20.87 5.40
N VAL A 156 11.86 19.68 6.00
CA VAL A 156 12.38 18.48 5.33
C VAL A 156 11.44 18.04 4.22
N PHE A 157 10.11 18.10 4.47
CA PHE A 157 9.11 17.74 3.46
C PHE A 157 7.82 18.54 3.61
N SER A 158 7.03 18.55 2.57
CA SER A 158 5.69 19.16 2.53
C SER A 158 4.61 18.09 2.48
N VAL A 159 3.41 18.41 3.01
CA VAL A 159 2.19 17.62 2.84
C VAL A 159 1.25 18.44 1.96
N GLU A 160 0.94 17.94 0.77
CA GLU A 160 0.26 18.70 -0.29
C GLU A 160 -0.96 17.95 -0.82
N PRO A 161 -2.06 18.65 -1.18
CA PRO A 161 -3.20 18.03 -1.83
C PRO A 161 -2.88 17.68 -3.29
N VAL A 162 -3.45 16.56 -3.73
CA VAL A 162 -3.59 16.23 -5.15
C VAL A 162 -5.05 15.92 -5.44
N GLN A 163 -5.51 16.09 -6.67
CA GLN A 163 -6.88 15.84 -7.07
C GLN A 163 -6.93 14.85 -8.23
N ASN A 164 -7.98 14.01 -8.23
CA ASN A 164 -8.19 12.99 -9.25
C ASN A 164 -7.01 12.04 -9.41
N ALA A 165 -6.28 11.78 -8.33
CA ALA A 165 -5.26 10.77 -8.31
C ALA A 165 -5.88 9.36 -8.40
N ASN A 166 -5.13 8.40 -8.90
CA ASN A 166 -5.51 6.98 -8.84
C ASN A 166 -4.84 6.26 -7.66
N TYR A 167 -4.48 7.01 -6.63
CA TYR A 167 -3.99 6.56 -5.32
C TYR A 167 -4.57 7.45 -4.22
N ILE A 168 -4.65 6.94 -2.98
CA ILE A 168 -5.15 7.67 -1.82
C ILE A 168 -4.13 8.71 -1.35
N ALA A 169 -2.91 8.25 -1.13
CA ALA A 169 -1.75 9.06 -0.79
C ALA A 169 -0.49 8.44 -1.39
N ARG A 170 0.61 9.16 -1.36
CA ARG A 170 1.95 8.65 -1.64
C ARG A 170 2.99 9.44 -0.86
N ALA A 171 4.10 8.81 -0.49
CA ALA A 171 5.21 9.46 0.19
C ALA A 171 6.50 9.40 -0.64
N PHE A 172 7.63 9.55 0.01
CA PHE A 172 8.99 9.55 -0.56
C PHE A 172 9.91 8.72 0.35
N PHE A 173 11.08 8.34 -0.15
CA PHE A 173 12.10 7.67 0.65
C PHE A 173 13.20 8.66 1.11
N PRO A 174 13.94 8.37 2.20
CA PRO A 174 15.01 9.25 2.70
C PRO A 174 16.02 9.69 1.64
N SER A 175 16.36 8.82 0.69
CA SER A 175 17.27 9.10 -0.43
C SER A 175 16.70 10.01 -1.51
N SER A 176 15.39 10.31 -1.49
CA SER A 176 14.78 11.19 -2.50
C SER A 176 15.38 12.59 -2.45
N ASP A 177 15.53 13.21 -3.62
CA ASP A 177 15.96 14.60 -3.73
C ASP A 177 14.92 15.57 -3.14
N LYS A 178 15.34 16.71 -2.60
CA LYS A 178 14.44 17.69 -1.96
C LYS A 178 13.20 18.06 -2.79
N PRO A 179 13.27 18.26 -4.13
CA PRO A 179 12.08 18.52 -4.95
C PRO A 179 11.04 17.38 -5.01
N GLU A 180 11.35 16.22 -4.46
CA GLU A 180 10.50 15.03 -4.46
C GLU A 180 10.00 14.68 -3.06
N ARG A 181 10.47 15.41 -2.03
CA ARG A 181 10.10 15.17 -0.63
C ARG A 181 8.76 15.80 -0.28
N ASN A 182 7.70 15.18 -0.76
CA ASN A 182 6.35 15.50 -0.33
C ASN A 182 5.51 14.25 -0.08
N VAL A 183 4.56 14.39 0.84
CA VAL A 183 3.43 13.47 0.98
C VAL A 183 2.28 14.10 0.21
N LEU A 184 1.83 13.44 -0.85
CA LEU A 184 0.65 13.86 -1.62
C LEU A 184 -0.57 13.11 -1.13
N VAL A 185 -1.68 13.82 -0.96
CA VAL A 185 -2.92 13.25 -0.45
C VAL A 185 -4.10 13.66 -1.33
N ASP A 186 -4.80 12.68 -1.90
CA ASP A 186 -6.12 12.89 -2.49
C ASP A 186 -7.18 12.74 -1.39
N VAL A 187 -7.71 13.88 -0.93
CA VAL A 187 -8.63 13.93 0.22
C VAL A 187 -9.94 13.19 -0.07
N GLU A 188 -10.43 13.24 -1.31
CA GLU A 188 -11.64 12.52 -1.69
C GLU A 188 -11.44 11.01 -1.59
N GLN A 189 -10.32 10.52 -2.10
CA GLN A 189 -9.93 9.11 -1.98
C GLN A 189 -9.71 8.71 -0.52
N LEU A 190 -9.03 9.57 0.28
CA LEU A 190 -8.75 9.32 1.69
C LEU A 190 -10.05 9.20 2.51
N GLN A 191 -11.01 10.09 2.30
CA GLN A 191 -12.31 10.04 2.99
C GLN A 191 -13.18 8.87 2.51
N GLY A 192 -12.96 8.39 1.28
CA GLY A 192 -13.62 7.23 0.68
C GLY A 192 -12.96 5.88 0.98
N ALA A 193 -11.88 5.83 1.74
CA ALA A 193 -11.03 4.65 1.92
C ALA A 193 -11.63 3.51 2.80
N GLY A 194 -12.91 3.58 3.13
CA GLY A 194 -13.62 2.53 3.86
C GLY A 194 -13.13 2.38 5.31
N ASN A 195 -12.55 1.23 5.64
CA ASN A 195 -12.05 0.96 6.99
C ASN A 195 -10.69 1.60 7.29
N TRP A 196 -9.99 2.10 6.30
CA TRP A 196 -8.71 2.75 6.48
C TRP A 196 -8.93 4.17 7.01
N THR A 197 -8.52 4.41 8.25
CA THR A 197 -8.64 5.75 8.82
C THR A 197 -7.60 6.70 8.22
N PRO A 198 -7.89 8.00 8.12
CA PRO A 198 -6.87 8.97 7.67
C PRO A 198 -5.57 8.89 8.47
N THR A 199 -5.65 8.65 9.78
CA THR A 199 -4.47 8.43 10.64
C THR A 199 -3.64 7.24 10.19
N ASN A 200 -4.26 6.07 9.94
CA ASN A 200 -3.53 4.86 9.56
C ASN A 200 -2.92 4.97 8.16
N VAL A 201 -3.64 5.59 7.22
CA VAL A 201 -3.10 5.88 5.88
C VAL A 201 -1.88 6.79 5.98
N LEU A 202 -1.98 7.92 6.69
CA LEU A 202 -0.85 8.84 6.81
C LEU A 202 0.29 8.27 7.67
N ALA A 203 0.01 7.40 8.63
CA ALA A 203 1.05 6.65 9.34
C ALA A 203 1.79 5.66 8.40
N HIS A 204 1.07 4.98 7.50
CA HIS A 204 1.67 4.16 6.44
C HIS A 204 2.62 4.99 5.56
N GLU A 205 2.16 6.15 5.07
CA GLU A 205 2.99 7.06 4.28
C GLU A 205 4.24 7.54 5.05
N LEU A 206 4.08 7.85 6.32
CA LEU A 206 5.23 8.21 7.18
C LEU A 206 6.21 7.04 7.35
N GLY A 207 5.75 5.80 7.29
CA GLY A 207 6.61 4.62 7.21
C GLY A 207 7.56 4.66 6.00
N HIS A 208 7.07 5.04 4.83
CA HIS A 208 7.92 5.24 3.65
C HIS A 208 8.93 6.38 3.86
N THR A 209 8.52 7.50 4.47
CA THR A 209 9.44 8.60 4.77
C THR A 209 10.56 8.19 5.75
N LEU A 210 10.35 7.16 6.55
CA LEU A 210 11.36 6.57 7.44
C LEU A 210 12.22 5.49 6.76
N GLY A 211 11.93 5.14 5.51
CA GLY A 211 12.69 4.15 4.75
C GLY A 211 12.05 2.74 4.72
N PHE A 212 10.84 2.56 5.27
CA PHE A 212 10.18 1.25 5.23
C PHE A 212 9.44 1.06 3.90
N ARG A 213 9.58 -0.14 3.33
CA ARG A 213 8.86 -0.60 2.15
C ARG A 213 7.65 -1.43 2.53
N HIS A 214 6.83 -1.73 1.54
CA HIS A 214 5.70 -2.62 1.75
C HIS A 214 6.15 -4.00 2.22
N GLU A 215 5.49 -4.52 3.25
CA GLU A 215 5.74 -5.85 3.78
C GLU A 215 5.37 -6.95 2.78
N HIS A 216 4.42 -6.68 1.87
CA HIS A 216 4.02 -7.63 0.83
C HIS A 216 5.02 -7.76 -0.33
N THR A 217 6.12 -6.98 -0.34
CA THR A 217 7.24 -7.25 -1.24
C THR A 217 7.89 -8.60 -0.96
N ARG A 218 7.66 -9.17 0.22
CA ARG A 218 8.20 -10.47 0.63
C ARG A 218 7.59 -11.64 -0.12
N PRO A 219 8.39 -12.69 -0.45
CA PRO A 219 7.89 -13.92 -1.05
C PRO A 219 6.76 -14.60 -0.26
N GLU A 220 6.75 -14.45 1.08
CA GLU A 220 5.73 -15.02 1.96
C GLU A 220 4.34 -14.45 1.70
N ALA A 221 4.22 -13.23 1.17
CA ALA A 221 2.95 -12.66 0.76
C ALA A 221 2.31 -13.40 -0.43
N GLY A 222 3.13 -14.02 -1.28
CA GLY A 222 2.68 -14.82 -2.42
C GLY A 222 2.12 -14.02 -3.60
N THR A 223 2.07 -12.69 -3.49
CA THR A 223 1.55 -11.76 -4.51
C THR A 223 2.09 -10.35 -4.30
N CYS A 224 1.85 -9.43 -5.23
CA CYS A 224 2.24 -8.02 -5.14
C CYS A 224 3.74 -7.80 -4.91
N PHE A 225 4.58 -8.68 -5.43
CA PHE A 225 6.02 -8.50 -5.30
C PHE A 225 6.47 -7.21 -5.94
N GLU A 226 7.39 -6.53 -5.26
CA GLU A 226 8.05 -5.33 -5.75
C GLU A 226 9.42 -5.68 -6.34
N ASP A 227 10.50 -5.04 -5.91
CA ASP A 227 11.87 -5.37 -6.29
C ASP A 227 12.66 -5.99 -5.12
N ASN A 228 13.96 -6.22 -5.31
CA ASN A 228 14.85 -6.78 -4.29
C ASN A 228 15.70 -5.72 -3.57
N SER A 229 15.36 -4.43 -3.68
CA SER A 229 16.11 -3.33 -3.07
C SER A 229 15.71 -3.12 -1.61
N TRP A 230 15.87 -4.15 -0.77
CA TRP A 230 15.41 -4.16 0.61
C TRP A 230 16.11 -5.24 1.48
N ARG A 231 16.01 -5.14 2.79
CA ARG A 231 16.46 -6.16 3.75
C ARG A 231 15.50 -6.34 4.93
N PRO A 232 15.52 -7.51 5.60
CA PRO A 232 14.64 -7.80 6.74
C PRO A 232 15.02 -7.06 8.02
N LEU A 233 14.00 -6.64 8.77
CA LEU A 233 14.12 -6.15 10.15
C LEU A 233 13.45 -7.10 11.15
N THR A 234 12.30 -7.68 10.77
CA THR A 234 11.49 -8.57 11.61
C THR A 234 11.05 -9.81 10.81
N PRO A 235 10.52 -10.88 11.42
CA PRO A 235 9.79 -11.92 10.70
C PRO A 235 8.61 -11.33 9.92
N TYR A 236 8.17 -12.03 8.84
CA TYR A 236 7.03 -11.60 8.02
C TYR A 236 5.76 -11.35 8.85
N ASP A 237 5.15 -10.19 8.65
CA ASP A 237 3.90 -9.81 9.29
C ASP A 237 2.84 -9.40 8.27
N SER A 238 1.93 -10.32 7.96
CA SER A 238 0.81 -10.05 7.05
C SER A 238 -0.19 -9.02 7.59
N ALA A 239 -0.09 -8.62 8.85
CA ALA A 239 -0.93 -7.60 9.48
C ALA A 239 -0.23 -6.24 9.62
N SER A 240 1.03 -6.11 9.19
CA SER A 240 1.83 -4.89 9.28
C SER A 240 1.07 -3.68 8.71
N ILE A 241 1.31 -2.50 9.32
CA ILE A 241 0.85 -1.22 8.76
C ILE A 241 1.38 -0.99 7.34
N MET A 242 2.53 -1.60 7.00
CA MET A 242 3.14 -1.53 5.67
C MET A 242 2.67 -2.65 4.72
N HIS A 243 1.57 -3.36 5.03
CA HIS A 243 1.06 -4.48 4.23
C HIS A 243 -0.35 -4.22 3.70
N TYR A 244 -0.52 -4.15 2.38
CA TYR A 244 -1.84 -3.98 1.79
C TYR A 244 -2.72 -5.23 1.92
N PRO A 245 -3.99 -5.09 2.36
CA PRO A 245 -4.93 -6.20 2.44
C PRO A 245 -5.14 -6.94 1.12
N GLN A 246 -5.19 -6.22 -0.02
CA GLN A 246 -5.34 -6.82 -1.36
C GLN A 246 -4.12 -7.63 -1.82
N CYS A 247 -3.01 -7.55 -1.10
CA CYS A 247 -1.79 -8.30 -1.34
C CYS A 247 -1.63 -9.49 -0.38
N ASN A 248 -2.73 -10.12 0.04
CA ASN A 248 -2.81 -11.18 1.06
C ASN A 248 -2.52 -10.69 2.48
N GLY A 249 -2.61 -9.38 2.75
CA GLY A 249 -2.56 -8.85 4.11
C GLY A 249 -3.75 -9.29 4.95
N THR A 250 -3.54 -9.42 6.25
CA THR A 250 -4.57 -9.83 7.22
C THR A 250 -5.15 -8.68 8.04
N SER A 251 -4.50 -7.51 8.06
CA SER A 251 -5.08 -6.29 8.61
C SER A 251 -6.07 -5.68 7.62
N SER A 252 -7.24 -5.27 8.10
CA SER A 252 -8.26 -4.60 7.27
C SER A 252 -8.24 -3.07 7.39
N ASP A 253 -7.44 -2.52 8.30
CA ASP A 253 -7.48 -1.10 8.69
C ASP A 253 -6.10 -0.41 8.69
N LEU A 254 -5.04 -1.09 8.27
CA LEU A 254 -3.65 -0.61 8.29
C LEU A 254 -3.18 -0.18 9.70
N SER A 255 -3.60 -0.86 10.75
CA SER A 255 -3.13 -0.56 12.09
C SER A 255 -1.70 -1.06 12.34
N MET A 256 -0.92 -0.28 13.10
CA MET A 256 0.47 -0.62 13.45
C MET A 256 0.53 -1.82 14.41
N THR A 257 1.31 -2.84 14.05
CA THR A 257 1.51 -4.05 14.84
C THR A 257 2.65 -3.94 15.85
N GLN A 258 2.87 -4.98 16.64
CA GLN A 258 4.04 -5.08 17.51
C GLN A 258 5.33 -5.31 16.69
N ALA A 259 5.26 -6.06 15.60
CA ALA A 259 6.40 -6.29 14.71
C ALA A 259 6.84 -4.99 14.01
N ASP A 260 5.92 -4.12 13.60
CA ASP A 260 6.24 -2.79 13.08
C ASP A 260 7.01 -1.95 14.12
N ARG A 261 6.55 -1.98 15.39
CA ARG A 261 7.23 -1.27 16.50
C ARG A 261 8.63 -1.78 16.75
N GLU A 262 8.82 -3.09 16.74
CA GLU A 262 10.14 -3.72 16.92
C GLU A 262 11.05 -3.41 15.72
N GLY A 263 10.50 -3.43 14.50
CA GLY A 263 11.23 -3.11 13.29
C GLY A 263 11.76 -1.68 13.29
N VAL A 264 10.92 -0.70 13.56
CA VAL A 264 11.34 0.70 13.63
C VAL A 264 12.31 0.97 14.78
N ALA A 265 12.10 0.35 15.93
CA ALA A 265 13.00 0.48 17.09
C ALA A 265 14.40 -0.10 16.79
N SER A 266 14.52 -1.10 15.93
CA SER A 266 15.81 -1.67 15.53
C SER A 266 16.67 -0.71 14.69
N ILE A 267 16.06 0.30 14.07
CA ILE A 267 16.72 1.32 13.23
C ILE A 267 16.88 2.64 13.99
N TYR A 268 15.82 3.08 14.70
CA TYR A 268 15.71 4.43 15.28
C TYR A 268 15.51 4.43 16.81
N GLY A 269 15.64 3.29 17.47
CA GLY A 269 15.46 3.14 18.93
C GLY A 269 16.63 3.62 19.77
#